data_e8b6906efc16defdc3d4afb7375f96a5
#
_entry.id   e8b6906efc16defdc3d4afb7375f96a5
#
_cell.length_a   1.000
_cell.length_b   1.000
_cell.length_c   1.000
_cell.angle_alpha   90.00
_cell.angle_beta   90.00
_cell.angle_gamma   90.00
#
_symmetry.space_group_name_H-M   'P 1'
#
loop_
_entity.id
_entity.type
_entity.pdbx_description
1 polymer ?
#
loop_
_entity_poly.entity_id
_entity_poly.type
_entity_poly.pdbx_seq_one_letter_code
_entity_poly.pdbx_strand_id
1 'polypeptide(L)'
;MKTFIALLLLASASVAAAQDYQRPAVPSLRDRVAAHDRLVKARLDQVVPRIMREVGVDMWVLVASEYNEDPVVKAMLPATWASARRRMVLIFFDRGPEQGVERLAIARYPVGDLFPSLWNPEQQPEQWARVAQVIAERNPKRIAVNISRDFALADGLATGEYRQLVTALGPMASRLESHDRLALGVLETRTPEDMDVYQGIMRVAHSLIPEGLSEKVITPGVTTTQDVVWWYRERLADLRQDAWCQPSVTVQRASGPGITPGRQTLPDNVVIMPGDLLHVDFCAGMLGLKTDTQQLAYVLKPGETDAPAGLKAGMAAANKVQDALVASFKTGLTGNEVLMAARKQAIAAGTNPIIYTHSIGLNGHGAGPWIGSWENQNPIAGRGEYRIYPDTAYSIELAALHKVPEWGGAEVRFPLEVDGYWNGSSFRWIDGRQTQLMLIPRGPR
;
A
#
# COMPACT_ATOMS: atom_id res chain seq x y z
N MET A 1 -28.98 -16.85 -64.75
CA MET A 1 -28.13 -17.53 -63.75
C MET A 1 -27.65 -16.49 -62.75
N LYS A 2 -28.24 -16.45 -61.57
CA LYS A 2 -27.84 -15.54 -60.48
C LYS A 2 -27.19 -16.40 -59.40
N THR A 3 -25.88 -16.22 -59.24
CA THR A 3 -25.09 -16.94 -58.24
C THR A 3 -25.18 -16.19 -56.90
N PHE A 4 -25.79 -16.82 -55.91
CA PHE A 4 -25.77 -16.32 -54.52
C PHE A 4 -24.46 -16.76 -53.85
N ILE A 5 -23.65 -15.82 -53.45
CA ILE A 5 -22.50 -16.06 -52.58
C ILE A 5 -22.99 -15.89 -51.13
N ALA A 6 -23.03 -16.99 -50.40
CA ALA A 6 -23.29 -16.97 -48.95
C ALA A 6 -22.00 -16.62 -48.21
N LEU A 7 -22.00 -15.47 -47.56
CA LEU A 7 -20.92 -15.08 -46.63
C LEU A 7 -21.13 -15.81 -45.28
N LEU A 8 -20.29 -16.78 -44.97
CA LEU A 8 -20.19 -17.37 -43.64
C LEU A 8 -19.45 -16.36 -42.73
N LEU A 9 -20.18 -15.73 -41.83
CA LEU A 9 -19.59 -15.00 -40.68
C LEU A 9 -19.09 -16.06 -39.67
N LEU A 10 -17.79 -16.28 -39.63
CA LEU A 10 -17.11 -16.97 -38.52
C LEU A 10 -17.06 -16.02 -37.35
N ALA A 11 -17.94 -16.22 -36.39
CA ALA A 11 -17.81 -15.61 -35.08
C ALA A 11 -16.59 -16.25 -34.37
N SER A 12 -15.47 -15.55 -34.36
CA SER A 12 -14.33 -15.90 -33.53
C SER A 12 -14.68 -15.61 -32.08
N ALA A 13 -15.11 -16.64 -31.34
CA ALA A 13 -15.15 -16.59 -29.89
C ALA A 13 -13.69 -16.51 -29.41
N SER A 14 -13.28 -15.31 -28.98
CA SER A 14 -12.04 -15.15 -28.24
C SER A 14 -12.22 -15.83 -26.88
N VAL A 15 -11.72 -17.06 -26.79
CA VAL A 15 -11.50 -17.72 -25.51
C VAL A 15 -10.45 -16.89 -24.79
N ALA A 16 -10.90 -16.11 -23.78
CA ALA A 16 -10.00 -15.49 -22.84
C ALA A 16 -9.22 -16.63 -22.14
N ALA A 17 -7.99 -16.85 -22.54
CA ALA A 17 -7.10 -17.80 -21.87
C ALA A 17 -6.99 -17.32 -20.41
N ALA A 18 -7.45 -18.14 -19.47
CA ALA A 18 -7.13 -17.94 -18.07
C ALA A 18 -5.61 -17.87 -17.97
N GLN A 19 -5.08 -16.71 -17.60
CA GLN A 19 -3.64 -16.55 -17.38
C GLN A 19 -3.25 -17.54 -16.28
N ASP A 20 -2.49 -18.58 -16.67
CA ASP A 20 -1.79 -19.41 -15.71
C ASP A 20 -0.73 -18.52 -15.07
N TYR A 21 -1.04 -17.94 -13.91
CA TYR A 21 -0.09 -17.17 -13.15
C TYR A 21 1.02 -18.11 -12.68
N GLN A 22 2.09 -18.18 -13.47
CA GLN A 22 3.31 -18.83 -13.02
C GLN A 22 3.78 -18.06 -11.79
N ARG A 23 3.97 -18.77 -10.67
CA ARG A 23 4.51 -18.16 -9.46
C ARG A 23 5.81 -17.46 -9.83
N PRO A 24 5.96 -16.17 -9.53
CA PRO A 24 7.20 -15.47 -9.79
C PRO A 24 8.33 -16.13 -9.00
N ALA A 25 9.51 -16.21 -9.60
CA ALA A 25 10.70 -16.67 -8.89
C ALA A 25 10.99 -15.66 -7.75
N VAL A 26 10.95 -16.15 -6.51
CA VAL A 26 11.22 -15.33 -5.34
C VAL A 26 12.73 -15.33 -5.08
N PRO A 27 13.40 -14.16 -5.03
CA PRO A 27 14.85 -14.07 -4.83
C PRO A 27 15.30 -14.72 -3.52
N SER A 28 16.54 -15.19 -3.46
CA SER A 28 17.15 -15.68 -2.23
C SER A 28 17.22 -14.57 -1.15
N LEU A 29 17.33 -14.90 0.13
CA LEU A 29 17.47 -13.88 1.18
C LEU A 29 18.70 -12.99 0.97
N ARG A 30 19.81 -13.57 0.48
CA ARG A 30 21.02 -12.79 0.17
C ARG A 30 20.76 -11.76 -0.93
N ASP A 31 20.07 -12.16 -2.01
CA ASP A 31 19.76 -11.26 -3.11
C ASP A 31 18.76 -10.17 -2.68
N ARG A 32 17.82 -10.51 -1.77
CA ARG A 32 16.88 -9.55 -1.18
C ARG A 32 17.60 -8.49 -0.34
N VAL A 33 18.61 -8.88 0.48
CA VAL A 33 19.42 -7.93 1.25
C VAL A 33 20.06 -6.92 0.32
N ALA A 34 20.78 -7.40 -0.71
CA ALA A 34 21.43 -6.52 -1.68
C ALA A 34 20.45 -5.63 -2.45
N ALA A 35 19.26 -6.15 -2.79
CA ALA A 35 18.22 -5.37 -3.46
C ALA A 35 17.64 -4.29 -2.53
N HIS A 36 17.25 -4.65 -1.31
CA HIS A 36 16.74 -3.71 -0.32
C HIS A 36 17.71 -2.55 -0.05
N ASP A 37 18.99 -2.84 0.17
CA ASP A 37 19.99 -1.82 0.48
C ASP A 37 20.22 -0.87 -0.71
N ARG A 38 20.08 -1.36 -1.96
CA ARG A 38 20.05 -0.50 -3.15
C ARG A 38 18.83 0.44 -3.17
N LEU A 39 17.63 -0.06 -2.82
CA LEU A 39 16.42 0.76 -2.76
C LEU A 39 16.54 1.85 -1.68
N VAL A 40 17.05 1.49 -0.50
CA VAL A 40 17.31 2.47 0.58
C VAL A 40 18.31 3.52 0.10
N LYS A 41 19.41 3.10 -0.52
CA LYS A 41 20.43 4.03 -1.04
C LYS A 41 19.84 4.98 -2.10
N ALA A 42 19.05 4.47 -3.05
CA ALA A 42 18.40 5.30 -4.08
C ALA A 42 17.49 6.36 -3.43
N ARG A 43 16.71 5.98 -2.43
CA ARG A 43 15.85 6.92 -1.68
C ARG A 43 16.66 8.00 -0.97
N LEU A 44 17.75 7.62 -0.32
CA LEU A 44 18.64 8.56 0.36
C LEU A 44 19.35 9.53 -0.59
N ASP A 45 19.68 9.06 -1.79
CA ASP A 45 20.40 9.87 -2.77
C ASP A 45 19.48 10.78 -3.60
N GLN A 46 18.26 10.34 -3.91
CA GLN A 46 17.35 11.03 -4.84
C GLN A 46 16.20 11.75 -4.12
N VAL A 47 15.55 11.09 -3.16
CA VAL A 47 14.30 11.58 -2.55
C VAL A 47 14.58 12.54 -1.41
N VAL A 48 15.43 12.17 -0.45
CA VAL A 48 15.71 13.00 0.73
C VAL A 48 16.19 14.40 0.36
N PRO A 49 17.20 14.59 -0.52
CA PRO A 49 17.64 15.95 -0.89
C PRO A 49 16.54 16.76 -1.56
N ARG A 50 15.73 16.13 -2.42
CA ARG A 50 14.62 16.80 -3.11
C ARG A 50 13.60 17.32 -2.12
N ILE A 51 13.15 16.47 -1.19
CA ILE A 51 12.10 16.82 -0.22
C ILE A 51 12.62 17.85 0.81
N MET A 52 13.86 17.74 1.29
CA MET A 52 14.45 18.75 2.16
C MET A 52 14.44 20.13 1.52
N ARG A 53 14.83 20.23 0.24
CA ARG A 53 14.82 21.49 -0.52
C ARG A 53 13.42 21.98 -0.85
N GLU A 54 12.48 21.09 -1.16
CA GLU A 54 11.06 21.42 -1.36
C GLU A 54 10.46 22.07 -0.11
N VAL A 55 10.77 21.54 1.08
CA VAL A 55 10.32 22.06 2.37
C VAL A 55 11.17 23.27 2.82
N GLY A 56 12.40 23.39 2.33
CA GLY A 56 13.33 24.49 2.64
C GLY A 56 13.98 24.36 4.01
N VAL A 57 14.29 23.13 4.47
CA VAL A 57 15.02 22.88 5.72
C VAL A 57 16.48 22.59 5.46
N ASP A 58 17.36 23.16 6.31
CA ASP A 58 18.80 22.94 6.18
C ASP A 58 19.23 21.62 6.81
N MET A 59 18.57 21.24 7.90
CA MET A 59 18.91 20.05 8.67
C MET A 59 17.65 19.28 9.06
N TRP A 60 17.74 17.96 9.04
CA TRP A 60 16.70 17.07 9.53
C TRP A 60 17.30 16.12 10.55
N VAL A 61 16.79 16.13 11.76
CA VAL A 61 17.24 15.30 12.89
C VAL A 61 16.20 14.24 13.19
N LEU A 62 16.59 12.99 13.06
CA LEU A 62 15.78 11.82 13.34
C LEU A 62 16.35 11.10 14.56
N VAL A 63 15.50 10.79 15.51
CA VAL A 63 15.89 10.07 16.73
C VAL A 63 15.10 8.78 16.83
N ALA A 64 15.81 7.67 17.01
CA ALA A 64 15.20 6.37 17.21
C ALA A 64 15.89 5.65 18.38
N SER A 65 15.10 5.04 19.23
CA SER A 65 15.57 4.10 20.26
C SER A 65 15.25 2.67 19.82
N GLU A 66 16.04 1.70 20.26
CA GLU A 66 15.82 0.28 20.01
C GLU A 66 14.41 -0.12 20.44
N TYR A 67 13.62 -0.71 19.53
CA TYR A 67 12.20 -1.07 19.66
C TYR A 67 11.21 0.12 19.74
N ASN A 68 11.67 1.33 19.53
CA ASN A 68 10.83 2.53 19.38
C ASN A 68 11.42 3.40 18.28
N GLU A 69 11.42 2.86 17.07
CA GLU A 69 11.97 3.52 15.91
C GLU A 69 11.01 4.56 15.35
N ASP A 70 11.55 5.72 15.01
CA ASP A 70 10.90 6.63 14.07
C ASP A 70 10.61 5.89 12.74
N PRO A 71 9.40 5.99 12.16
CA PRO A 71 9.03 5.27 10.93
C PRO A 71 9.97 5.55 9.75
N VAL A 72 10.50 6.77 9.64
CA VAL A 72 11.46 7.14 8.60
C VAL A 72 12.80 6.46 8.85
N VAL A 73 13.29 6.44 10.10
CA VAL A 73 14.52 5.73 10.46
C VAL A 73 14.37 4.25 10.13
N LYS A 74 13.26 3.63 10.51
CA LYS A 74 12.98 2.22 10.21
C LYS A 74 13.05 1.92 8.71
N ALA A 75 12.54 2.81 7.90
CA ALA A 75 12.57 2.70 6.43
C ALA A 75 13.96 2.93 5.81
N MET A 76 14.94 3.36 6.59
CA MET A 76 16.31 3.65 6.17
C MET A 76 17.33 2.66 6.75
N LEU A 77 16.91 1.70 7.58
CA LEU A 77 17.82 0.71 8.15
C LEU A 77 18.28 -0.27 7.06
N PRO A 78 19.56 -0.74 7.13
CA PRO A 78 20.01 -1.84 6.29
C PRO A 78 19.15 -3.10 6.48
N ALA A 79 18.97 -3.89 5.42
CA ALA A 79 18.16 -5.10 5.46
C ALA A 79 18.55 -6.12 6.55
N THR A 80 19.80 -6.07 7.01
CA THR A 80 20.32 -6.94 8.08
C THR A 80 20.02 -6.42 9.49
N TRP A 81 19.41 -5.24 9.63
CA TRP A 81 19.05 -4.65 10.90
C TRP A 81 17.53 -4.77 11.15
N ALA A 82 17.16 -5.59 12.13
CA ALA A 82 15.75 -5.75 12.50
C ALA A 82 15.19 -4.54 13.28
N SER A 83 16.06 -3.78 13.94
CA SER A 83 15.72 -2.61 14.76
C SER A 83 16.89 -1.63 14.82
N ALA A 84 16.64 -0.41 15.29
CA ALA A 84 17.71 0.50 15.71
C ALA A 84 18.57 -0.15 16.79
N ARG A 85 19.85 0.24 16.86
CA ARG A 85 20.80 -0.25 17.88
C ARG A 85 20.97 0.81 18.97
N ARG A 86 20.39 0.56 20.15
CA ARG A 86 20.39 1.54 21.26
C ARG A 86 19.61 2.81 20.84
N ARG A 87 20.09 3.99 21.29
CA ARG A 87 19.63 5.25 20.73
C ARG A 87 20.51 5.65 19.54
N MET A 88 19.87 5.95 18.43
CA MET A 88 20.49 6.46 17.20
C MET A 88 19.93 7.85 16.90
N VAL A 89 20.81 8.80 16.62
CA VAL A 89 20.42 10.10 16.08
C VAL A 89 21.00 10.20 14.69
N LEU A 90 20.12 10.20 13.66
CA LEU A 90 20.51 10.40 12.27
C LEU A 90 20.31 11.86 11.92
N ILE A 91 21.30 12.44 11.25
CA ILE A 91 21.25 13.84 10.83
C ILE A 91 21.50 13.91 9.33
N PHE A 92 20.58 14.59 8.65
CA PHE A 92 20.75 15.04 7.26
C PHE A 92 21.04 16.53 7.29
N PHE A 93 22.10 16.95 6.60
CA PHE A 93 22.45 18.36 6.48
C PHE A 93 22.68 18.72 5.02
N ASP A 94 21.80 19.58 4.46
CA ASP A 94 21.91 20.02 3.06
C ASP A 94 22.96 21.11 2.94
N ARG A 95 24.05 20.80 2.22
CA ARG A 95 25.14 21.72 1.90
C ARG A 95 24.97 22.40 0.56
N GLY A 96 23.78 22.34 -0.02
CA GLY A 96 23.45 22.88 -1.31
C GLY A 96 23.59 21.90 -2.47
N PRO A 97 23.18 22.31 -3.69
CA PRO A 97 23.10 21.42 -4.86
C PRO A 97 24.44 20.78 -5.26
N GLU A 98 25.55 21.51 -5.10
CA GLU A 98 26.88 21.06 -5.51
C GLU A 98 27.47 20.04 -4.53
N GLN A 99 27.30 20.23 -3.23
CA GLN A 99 27.88 19.38 -2.18
C GLN A 99 26.90 18.32 -1.67
N GLY A 100 25.61 18.44 -2.01
CA GLY A 100 24.58 17.48 -1.64
C GLY A 100 24.22 17.48 -0.15
N VAL A 101 23.54 16.42 0.27
CA VAL A 101 23.11 16.23 1.65
C VAL A 101 24.09 15.31 2.38
N GLU A 102 24.70 15.84 3.43
CA GLU A 102 25.55 15.09 4.34
C GLU A 102 24.68 14.18 5.23
N ARG A 103 25.08 12.93 5.40
CA ARG A 103 24.42 11.93 6.22
C ARG A 103 25.31 11.52 7.38
N LEU A 104 24.81 11.64 8.59
CA LEU A 104 25.59 11.45 9.81
C LEU A 104 24.82 10.60 10.81
N ALA A 105 25.53 9.75 11.54
CA ALA A 105 24.98 9.04 12.68
C ALA A 105 25.72 9.45 13.97
N ILE A 106 24.99 9.96 14.95
CA ILE A 106 25.46 10.03 16.32
C ILE A 106 24.95 8.78 17.03
N ALA A 107 25.63 7.68 16.77
CA ALA A 107 25.29 6.34 17.24
C ALA A 107 26.59 5.57 17.51
N ARG A 108 26.55 4.55 18.36
CA ARG A 108 27.72 3.73 18.70
C ARG A 108 28.34 3.03 17.49
N TYR A 109 27.51 2.69 16.49
CA TYR A 109 27.92 1.99 15.28
C TYR A 109 27.51 2.80 14.05
N PRO A 110 28.26 2.72 12.95
CA PRO A 110 27.78 3.23 11.66
C PRO A 110 26.52 2.45 11.23
N VAL A 111 25.62 3.10 10.50
CA VAL A 111 24.41 2.46 9.97
C VAL A 111 24.74 1.94 8.57
N GLY A 112 25.25 0.74 8.49
CA GLY A 112 25.83 0.18 7.29
C GLY A 112 26.87 1.14 6.69
N ASP A 113 26.89 1.21 5.35
CA ASP A 113 27.71 2.17 4.60
C ASP A 113 26.97 3.49 4.33
N LEU A 114 25.76 3.64 4.87
CA LEU A 114 24.86 4.76 4.54
C LEU A 114 25.09 5.98 5.44
N PHE A 115 25.42 5.76 6.73
CA PHE A 115 25.65 6.82 7.72
C PHE A 115 26.92 6.50 8.54
N PRO A 116 28.01 7.25 8.32
CA PRO A 116 29.20 7.12 9.18
C PRO A 116 28.88 7.56 10.60
N SER A 117 29.44 6.85 11.59
CA SER A 117 29.31 7.26 12.99
C SER A 117 30.28 8.38 13.31
N LEU A 118 29.76 9.43 13.95
CA LEU A 118 30.55 10.57 14.46
C LEU A 118 30.62 10.58 15.98
N TRP A 119 30.35 9.47 16.65
CA TRP A 119 30.36 9.41 18.10
C TRP A 119 31.16 8.21 18.62
N ASN A 120 32.08 8.48 19.52
CA ASN A 120 32.80 7.45 20.29
C ASN A 120 32.44 7.60 21.78
N PRO A 121 31.58 6.72 22.33
CA PRO A 121 31.12 6.82 23.71
C PRO A 121 32.24 6.62 24.76
N GLU A 122 33.36 5.98 24.39
CA GLU A 122 34.53 5.82 25.29
C GLU A 122 35.30 7.12 25.49
N GLN A 123 35.24 8.02 24.48
CA GLN A 123 35.88 9.35 24.54
C GLN A 123 34.90 10.45 25.01
N GLN A 124 33.65 10.32 24.65
CA GLN A 124 32.58 11.28 24.98
C GLN A 124 31.31 10.51 25.38
N PRO A 125 31.12 10.18 26.67
CA PRO A 125 30.00 9.37 27.14
C PRO A 125 28.61 10.01 26.86
N GLU A 126 28.54 11.34 26.90
CA GLU A 126 27.28 12.08 26.75
C GLU A 126 26.89 12.25 25.28
N GLN A 127 26.03 11.37 24.78
CA GLN A 127 25.57 11.37 23.38
C GLN A 127 24.92 12.68 22.96
N TRP A 128 24.06 13.26 23.81
CA TRP A 128 23.38 14.51 23.50
C TRP A 128 24.33 15.70 23.40
N ALA A 129 25.40 15.72 24.17
CA ALA A 129 26.44 16.73 24.03
C ALA A 129 27.13 16.62 22.65
N ARG A 130 27.35 15.40 22.14
CA ARG A 130 27.89 15.21 20.78
C ARG A 130 26.89 15.62 19.71
N VAL A 131 25.59 15.33 19.89
CA VAL A 131 24.53 15.79 18.96
C VAL A 131 24.56 17.33 18.87
N ALA A 132 24.52 18.03 20.01
CA ALA A 132 24.56 19.48 20.05
C ALA A 132 25.82 20.07 19.40
N GLN A 133 26.98 19.47 19.64
CA GLN A 133 28.25 19.88 19.02
C GLN A 133 28.20 19.74 17.50
N VAL A 134 27.77 18.59 16.96
CA VAL A 134 27.68 18.33 15.52
C VAL A 134 26.72 19.30 14.82
N ILE A 135 25.60 19.63 15.49
CA ILE A 135 24.63 20.61 14.98
C ILE A 135 25.23 22.04 15.03
N ALA A 136 25.91 22.39 16.11
CA ALA A 136 26.55 23.71 16.24
C ALA A 136 27.67 23.94 15.21
N GLU A 137 28.48 22.92 14.95
CA GLU A 137 29.55 22.96 13.92
C GLU A 137 29.00 23.30 12.53
N ARG A 138 27.76 22.88 12.22
CA ARG A 138 27.08 23.11 10.92
C ARG A 138 26.22 24.37 10.91
N ASN A 139 25.84 24.84 12.08
CA ASN A 139 25.03 26.05 12.32
C ASN A 139 23.81 26.19 11.39
N PRO A 140 22.91 25.19 11.28
CA PRO A 140 21.73 25.26 10.42
C PRO A 140 20.80 26.37 10.89
N LYS A 141 20.07 27.00 9.96
CA LYS A 141 19.05 28.01 10.29
C LYS A 141 17.72 27.36 10.68
N ARG A 142 17.35 26.25 10.02
CA ARG A 142 16.10 25.51 10.18
C ARG A 142 16.40 24.04 10.43
N ILE A 143 15.93 23.52 11.56
CA ILE A 143 16.18 22.14 11.99
C ILE A 143 14.84 21.41 12.06
N ALA A 144 14.59 20.50 11.13
CA ALA A 144 13.37 19.70 11.14
C ALA A 144 13.47 18.51 12.11
N VAL A 145 12.35 18.18 12.73
CA VAL A 145 12.11 16.98 13.53
C VAL A 145 10.75 16.38 13.18
N ASN A 146 10.56 15.07 13.44
CA ASN A 146 9.32 14.38 13.13
C ASN A 146 8.33 14.48 14.29
N ILE A 147 7.51 15.54 14.27
CA ILE A 147 6.36 15.72 15.17
C ILE A 147 5.16 16.07 14.30
N SER A 148 4.07 15.35 14.44
CA SER A 148 2.84 15.57 13.68
C SER A 148 1.60 15.36 14.54
N ARG A 149 0.57 16.18 14.29
CA ARG A 149 -0.74 16.00 14.90
C ARG A 149 -1.60 14.97 14.15
N ASP A 150 -1.47 14.93 12.82
CA ASP A 150 -2.43 14.24 11.95
C ASP A 150 -1.86 12.95 11.35
N PHE A 151 -0.53 12.79 11.31
CA PHE A 151 0.13 11.68 10.63
C PHE A 151 1.08 10.91 11.55
N ALA A 152 0.66 9.75 12.02
CA ALA A 152 1.49 8.89 12.88
C ALA A 152 2.86 8.53 12.25
N LEU A 153 2.93 8.42 10.92
CA LEU A 153 4.18 8.14 10.21
C LEU A 153 5.14 9.35 10.18
N ALA A 154 4.67 10.53 10.52
CA ALA A 154 5.48 11.75 10.66
C ALA A 154 5.65 12.20 12.13
N ASP A 155 5.16 11.41 13.09
CA ASP A 155 5.21 11.68 14.54
C ASP A 155 6.13 10.65 15.25
N GLY A 156 7.34 10.49 14.73
CA GLY A 156 8.28 9.46 15.22
C GLY A 156 9.16 9.92 16.39
N LEU A 157 9.21 11.20 16.72
CA LEU A 157 10.05 11.71 17.79
C LEU A 157 9.36 11.58 19.16
N ALA A 158 9.80 10.61 19.96
CA ALA A 158 9.27 10.41 21.31
C ALA A 158 9.47 11.64 22.19
N THR A 159 8.46 11.99 22.99
CA THR A 159 8.48 13.20 23.87
C THR A 159 9.70 13.25 24.79
N GLY A 160 10.17 12.11 25.31
CA GLY A 160 11.36 12.04 26.16
C GLY A 160 12.62 12.44 25.41
N GLU A 161 12.76 11.95 24.17
CA GLU A 161 13.89 12.28 23.30
C GLU A 161 13.82 13.76 22.84
N TYR A 162 12.63 14.26 22.52
CA TYR A 162 12.46 15.68 22.20
C TYR A 162 12.91 16.62 23.33
N ARG A 163 12.52 16.32 24.58
CA ARG A 163 12.94 17.14 25.74
C ARG A 163 14.46 17.13 25.94
N GLN A 164 15.12 15.98 25.75
CA GLN A 164 16.56 15.86 25.82
C GLN A 164 17.26 16.62 24.69
N LEU A 165 16.73 16.54 23.46
CA LEU A 165 17.23 17.30 22.31
C LEU A 165 17.13 18.80 22.57
N VAL A 166 15.97 19.31 23.03
CA VAL A 166 15.77 20.74 23.38
C VAL A 166 16.77 21.18 24.44
N THR A 167 16.95 20.40 25.50
CA THR A 167 17.92 20.70 26.57
C THR A 167 19.36 20.75 26.02
N ALA A 168 19.75 19.82 25.18
CA ALA A 168 21.09 19.74 24.61
C ALA A 168 21.38 20.92 23.66
N LEU A 169 20.39 21.33 22.86
CA LEU A 169 20.53 22.43 21.89
C LEU A 169 20.54 23.80 22.55
N GLY A 170 19.96 23.95 23.76
CA GLY A 170 19.88 25.25 24.44
C GLY A 170 19.21 26.32 23.55
N PRO A 171 19.86 27.48 23.33
CA PRO A 171 19.26 28.55 22.49
C PRO A 171 18.96 28.12 21.03
N MET A 172 19.70 27.17 20.48
CA MET A 172 19.45 26.67 19.13
C MET A 172 18.14 25.88 19.01
N ALA A 173 17.52 25.46 20.11
CA ALA A 173 16.23 24.79 20.11
C ALA A 173 15.11 25.66 19.50
N SER A 174 15.27 26.99 19.48
CA SER A 174 14.35 27.90 18.79
C SER A 174 14.31 27.72 17.26
N ARG A 175 15.25 26.98 16.69
CA ARG A 175 15.31 26.64 15.24
C ARG A 175 14.61 25.33 14.91
N LEU A 176 14.12 24.59 15.93
CA LEU A 176 13.37 23.34 15.73
C LEU A 176 12.00 23.63 15.13
N GLU A 177 11.66 22.87 14.11
CA GLU A 177 10.34 22.91 13.46
C GLU A 177 9.94 21.53 12.97
N SER A 178 8.67 21.34 12.62
CA SER A 178 8.18 20.07 12.05
C SER A 178 7.42 20.32 10.75
N HIS A 179 7.57 19.36 9.83
CA HIS A 179 6.90 19.40 8.53
C HIS A 179 6.46 18.00 8.15
N ASP A 180 5.14 17.75 8.13
CA ASP A 180 4.59 16.44 7.72
C ASP A 180 5.11 16.00 6.35
N ARG A 181 5.20 16.95 5.40
CA ARG A 181 5.69 16.71 4.05
C ARG A 181 7.09 16.10 4.02
N LEU A 182 7.95 16.41 4.99
CA LEU A 182 9.32 15.89 5.02
C LEU A 182 9.33 14.37 5.24
N ALA A 183 8.70 13.90 6.32
CA ALA A 183 8.59 12.48 6.62
C ALA A 183 7.72 11.74 5.59
N LEU A 184 6.51 12.26 5.34
CA LEU A 184 5.58 11.64 4.40
C LEU A 184 6.17 11.60 3.00
N GLY A 185 6.78 12.68 2.51
CA GLY A 185 7.36 12.75 1.18
C GLY A 185 8.47 11.72 0.95
N VAL A 186 9.31 11.48 1.95
CA VAL A 186 10.33 10.44 1.86
C VAL A 186 9.72 9.03 1.86
N LEU A 187 8.67 8.81 2.65
CA LEU A 187 8.02 7.51 2.75
C LEU A 187 7.11 7.20 1.54
N GLU A 188 6.40 8.21 0.99
CA GLU A 188 5.45 8.00 -0.11
C GLU A 188 6.07 8.00 -1.50
N THR A 189 7.22 8.67 -1.69
CA THR A 189 7.83 8.77 -3.01
C THR A 189 8.48 7.45 -3.41
N ARG A 190 8.11 6.94 -4.58
CA ARG A 190 8.75 5.78 -5.21
C ARG A 190 9.87 6.23 -6.12
N THR A 191 11.00 5.55 -6.02
CA THR A 191 12.10 5.72 -6.97
C THR A 191 11.87 4.83 -8.21
N PRO A 192 12.55 5.07 -9.34
CA PRO A 192 12.54 4.12 -10.46
C PRO A 192 12.92 2.71 -10.02
N GLU A 193 13.91 2.58 -9.14
CA GLU A 193 14.39 1.30 -8.61
C GLU A 193 13.30 0.59 -7.77
N ASP A 194 12.50 1.34 -6.98
CA ASP A 194 11.32 0.78 -6.30
C ASP A 194 10.35 0.20 -7.34
N MET A 195 10.04 0.95 -8.40
CA MET A 195 9.06 0.55 -9.42
C MET A 195 9.52 -0.62 -10.28
N ASP A 196 10.83 -0.81 -10.47
CA ASP A 196 11.39 -1.96 -11.21
C ASP A 196 11.11 -3.29 -10.50
N VAL A 197 11.03 -3.29 -9.17
CA VAL A 197 10.77 -4.51 -8.37
C VAL A 197 9.32 -4.64 -7.95
N TYR A 198 8.55 -3.55 -7.89
CA TYR A 198 7.21 -3.53 -7.30
C TYR A 198 6.22 -4.44 -8.06
N GLN A 199 6.28 -4.47 -9.39
CA GLN A 199 5.43 -5.35 -10.18
C GLN A 199 5.66 -6.83 -9.83
N GLY A 200 6.92 -7.24 -9.61
CA GLY A 200 7.26 -8.60 -9.20
C GLY A 200 6.69 -8.98 -7.83
N ILE A 201 6.66 -8.00 -6.90
CA ILE A 201 6.06 -8.18 -5.56
C ILE A 201 4.54 -8.32 -5.69
N MET A 202 3.89 -7.46 -6.48
CA MET A 202 2.45 -7.51 -6.73
C MET A 202 2.02 -8.83 -7.37
N ARG A 203 2.82 -9.39 -8.28
CA ARG A 203 2.56 -10.70 -8.92
C ARG A 203 2.50 -11.85 -7.94
N VAL A 204 3.18 -11.77 -6.80
CA VAL A 204 3.03 -12.78 -5.74
C VAL A 204 1.59 -12.81 -5.26
N ALA A 205 1.00 -11.67 -4.92
CA ALA A 205 -0.40 -11.57 -4.53
C ALA A 205 -1.32 -12.07 -5.66
N HIS A 206 -1.14 -11.58 -6.89
CA HIS A 206 -1.92 -11.96 -8.06
C HIS A 206 -1.77 -13.44 -8.47
N SER A 207 -0.75 -14.14 -8.01
CA SER A 207 -0.62 -15.59 -8.21
C SER A 207 -1.29 -16.41 -7.11
N LEU A 208 -1.18 -15.95 -5.85
CA LEU A 208 -1.71 -16.67 -4.69
C LEU A 208 -3.21 -16.53 -4.55
N ILE A 209 -3.77 -15.34 -4.79
CA ILE A 209 -5.21 -15.10 -4.63
C ILE A 209 -6.03 -16.05 -5.52
N PRO A 210 -5.79 -16.17 -6.85
CA PRO A 210 -6.56 -17.09 -7.69
C PRO A 210 -6.30 -18.58 -7.37
N GLU A 211 -5.16 -18.94 -6.80
CA GLU A 211 -4.91 -20.30 -6.36
C GLU A 211 -5.73 -20.64 -5.11
N GLY A 212 -5.76 -19.75 -4.12
CA GLY A 212 -6.56 -19.91 -2.90
C GLY A 212 -8.06 -19.86 -3.16
N LEU A 213 -8.52 -19.05 -4.12
CA LEU A 213 -9.91 -18.97 -4.57
C LEU A 213 -10.19 -19.93 -5.75
N SER A 214 -9.80 -21.19 -5.62
CA SER A 214 -10.01 -22.21 -6.64
C SER A 214 -10.35 -23.58 -6.05
N GLU A 215 -10.76 -24.50 -6.89
CA GLU A 215 -11.03 -25.92 -6.57
C GLU A 215 -9.80 -26.66 -6.01
N LYS A 216 -8.59 -26.09 -6.10
CA LYS A 216 -7.40 -26.66 -5.47
C LYS A 216 -7.41 -26.52 -3.95
N VAL A 217 -8.12 -25.52 -3.42
CA VAL A 217 -8.16 -25.18 -2.00
C VAL A 217 -9.58 -25.30 -1.47
N ILE A 218 -10.59 -24.94 -2.26
CA ILE A 218 -11.98 -24.85 -1.83
C ILE A 218 -12.76 -26.06 -2.34
N THR A 219 -13.29 -26.86 -1.39
CA THR A 219 -14.34 -27.87 -1.60
C THR A 219 -15.63 -27.29 -1.03
N PRO A 220 -16.59 -26.81 -1.87
CA PRO A 220 -17.84 -26.25 -1.38
C PRO A 220 -18.61 -27.20 -0.50
N GLY A 221 -19.16 -26.70 0.61
CA GLY A 221 -19.83 -27.48 1.63
C GLY A 221 -18.91 -28.10 2.69
N VAL A 222 -17.58 -27.97 2.53
CA VAL A 222 -16.58 -28.54 3.45
C VAL A 222 -15.59 -27.46 3.90
N THR A 223 -14.92 -26.80 2.98
CA THR A 223 -13.89 -25.80 3.26
C THR A 223 -14.50 -24.56 3.90
N THR A 224 -13.90 -24.07 4.96
CA THR A 224 -14.29 -22.82 5.63
C THR A 224 -13.47 -21.63 5.15
N THR A 225 -13.95 -20.42 5.41
CA THR A 225 -13.20 -19.20 5.15
C THR A 225 -11.86 -19.18 5.89
N GLN A 226 -11.81 -19.73 7.13
CA GLN A 226 -10.57 -19.81 7.91
C GLN A 226 -9.57 -20.81 7.32
N ASP A 227 -10.01 -21.91 6.72
CA ASP A 227 -9.10 -22.86 6.04
C ASP A 227 -8.37 -22.15 4.90
N VAL A 228 -9.07 -21.31 4.13
CA VAL A 228 -8.48 -20.51 3.05
C VAL A 228 -7.51 -19.45 3.59
N VAL A 229 -7.88 -18.77 4.68
CA VAL A 229 -7.00 -17.79 5.36
C VAL A 229 -5.69 -18.45 5.80
N TRP A 230 -5.77 -19.62 6.44
CA TRP A 230 -4.57 -20.33 6.88
C TRP A 230 -3.75 -20.83 5.70
N TRP A 231 -4.39 -21.29 4.64
CA TRP A 231 -3.69 -21.66 3.41
C TRP A 231 -2.87 -20.47 2.85
N TYR A 232 -3.46 -19.26 2.80
CA TYR A 232 -2.72 -18.06 2.36
C TYR A 232 -1.53 -17.76 3.26
N ARG A 233 -1.71 -17.86 4.58
CA ARG A 233 -0.61 -17.61 5.53
C ARG A 233 0.56 -18.57 5.32
N GLU A 234 0.28 -19.85 5.16
CA GLU A 234 1.31 -20.85 4.87
C GLU A 234 2.03 -20.53 3.56
N ARG A 235 1.31 -20.15 2.51
CA ARG A 235 1.91 -19.77 1.23
C ARG A 235 2.77 -18.52 1.32
N LEU A 236 2.34 -17.49 2.07
CA LEU A 236 3.15 -16.29 2.33
C LEU A 236 4.44 -16.65 3.07
N ALA A 237 4.37 -17.52 4.08
CA ALA A 237 5.54 -17.99 4.83
C ALA A 237 6.51 -18.79 3.93
N ASP A 238 5.99 -19.72 3.11
CA ASP A 238 6.80 -20.49 2.16
C ASP A 238 7.56 -19.61 1.17
N LEU A 239 6.93 -18.52 0.72
CA LEU A 239 7.53 -17.54 -0.17
C LEU A 239 8.31 -16.45 0.58
N ARG A 240 8.38 -16.56 1.92
CA ARG A 240 9.10 -15.60 2.78
C ARG A 240 8.66 -14.17 2.50
N GLN A 241 7.34 -13.96 2.44
CA GLN A 241 6.75 -12.62 2.26
C GLN A 241 6.58 -11.94 3.61
N ASP A 242 6.75 -10.62 3.61
CA ASP A 242 6.50 -9.77 4.78
C ASP A 242 5.02 -9.37 4.78
N ALA A 243 4.13 -10.26 5.27
CA ALA A 243 2.72 -9.90 5.44
C ALA A 243 2.60 -8.78 6.49
N TRP A 244 1.90 -7.71 6.14
CA TRP A 244 1.69 -6.58 7.02
C TRP A 244 0.26 -6.54 7.58
N CYS A 245 -0.65 -7.32 7.02
CA CYS A 245 -1.99 -7.59 7.55
C CYS A 245 -2.26 -9.11 7.57
N GLN A 246 -3.29 -9.49 8.29
CA GLN A 246 -3.85 -10.84 8.23
C GLN A 246 -4.72 -10.95 6.99
N PRO A 247 -4.49 -11.91 6.07
CA PRO A 247 -5.45 -12.18 5.00
C PRO A 247 -6.84 -12.44 5.56
N SER A 248 -7.88 -11.96 4.89
CA SER A 248 -9.25 -12.25 5.28
C SER A 248 -10.06 -12.80 4.11
N VAL A 249 -10.99 -13.70 4.41
CA VAL A 249 -11.96 -14.23 3.44
C VAL A 249 -13.35 -14.10 4.02
N THR A 250 -14.22 -13.43 3.30
CA THR A 250 -15.62 -13.21 3.72
C THR A 250 -16.59 -13.68 2.65
N VAL A 251 -17.84 -13.88 3.03
CA VAL A 251 -18.91 -14.43 2.19
C VAL A 251 -20.06 -13.45 2.12
N GLN A 252 -20.64 -13.27 0.93
CA GLN A 252 -21.98 -12.76 0.72
C GLN A 252 -22.83 -13.87 0.07
N ARG A 253 -24.09 -14.01 0.48
CA ARG A 253 -24.94 -15.13 0.08
C ARG A 253 -26.38 -14.67 -0.14
N ALA A 254 -27.07 -15.32 -1.08
CA ALA A 254 -28.46 -14.98 -1.41
C ALA A 254 -29.45 -15.35 -0.30
N SER A 255 -29.18 -16.44 0.43
CA SER A 255 -30.07 -16.96 1.47
C SER A 255 -29.34 -17.95 2.39
N GLY A 256 -29.92 -18.24 3.53
CA GLY A 256 -29.42 -19.23 4.49
C GLY A 256 -29.84 -18.89 5.93
N PRO A 257 -29.71 -19.81 6.87
CA PRO A 257 -30.01 -19.55 8.28
C PRO A 257 -29.15 -18.41 8.83
N GLY A 258 -29.76 -17.35 9.37
CA GLY A 258 -29.08 -16.20 9.93
C GLY A 258 -28.41 -15.28 8.90
N ILE A 259 -28.64 -15.48 7.60
CA ILE A 259 -28.07 -14.70 6.52
C ILE A 259 -29.03 -13.57 6.13
N THR A 260 -28.52 -12.35 6.11
CA THR A 260 -29.15 -11.22 5.42
C THR A 260 -28.62 -11.21 3.98
N PRO A 261 -29.49 -11.35 2.95
CA PRO A 261 -29.04 -11.37 1.55
C PRO A 261 -28.16 -10.19 1.20
N GLY A 262 -27.04 -10.45 0.55
CA GLY A 262 -26.07 -9.43 0.15
C GLY A 262 -25.22 -8.81 1.26
N ARG A 263 -25.48 -9.13 2.52
CA ARG A 263 -24.65 -8.66 3.63
C ARG A 263 -23.38 -9.51 3.73
N GLN A 264 -22.23 -8.85 3.71
CA GLN A 264 -20.94 -9.50 3.93
C GLN A 264 -20.86 -10.07 5.36
N THR A 265 -20.40 -11.30 5.50
CA THR A 265 -20.10 -11.88 6.82
C THR A 265 -18.90 -11.16 7.43
N LEU A 266 -18.82 -11.20 8.75
CA LEU A 266 -17.55 -10.90 9.41
C LEU A 266 -16.51 -11.95 8.98
N PRO A 267 -15.20 -11.67 9.09
CA PRO A 267 -14.13 -12.64 8.84
C PRO A 267 -14.18 -13.73 9.92
N ASP A 268 -15.13 -14.64 9.78
CA ASP A 268 -15.47 -15.68 10.73
C ASP A 268 -15.31 -17.06 10.06
N ASN A 269 -15.40 -18.13 10.83
CA ASN A 269 -15.24 -19.48 10.33
C ASN A 269 -16.52 -19.98 9.64
N VAL A 270 -16.76 -19.49 8.41
CA VAL A 270 -17.97 -19.79 7.63
C VAL A 270 -17.68 -20.85 6.59
N VAL A 271 -18.52 -21.92 6.55
CA VAL A 271 -18.45 -22.93 5.47
C VAL A 271 -18.86 -22.29 4.15
N ILE A 272 -17.98 -22.40 3.16
CA ILE A 272 -18.17 -21.88 1.80
C ILE A 272 -19.14 -22.80 1.06
N MET A 273 -20.20 -22.24 0.48
CA MET A 273 -21.29 -23.00 -0.16
C MET A 273 -21.41 -22.63 -1.65
N PRO A 274 -21.98 -23.54 -2.48
CA PRO A 274 -22.37 -23.16 -3.85
C PRO A 274 -23.33 -21.97 -3.84
N GLY A 275 -23.05 -20.97 -4.70
CA GLY A 275 -23.81 -19.73 -4.80
C GLY A 275 -23.26 -18.57 -3.96
N ASP A 276 -22.16 -18.78 -3.22
CA ASP A 276 -21.50 -17.72 -2.46
C ASP A 276 -20.70 -16.77 -3.36
N LEU A 277 -20.76 -15.49 -3.06
CA LEU A 277 -19.79 -14.50 -3.52
C LEU A 277 -18.73 -14.34 -2.43
N LEU A 278 -17.51 -14.77 -2.73
CA LEU A 278 -16.35 -14.63 -1.85
C LEU A 278 -15.63 -13.32 -2.10
N HIS A 279 -15.16 -12.73 -1.03
CA HIS A 279 -14.24 -11.60 -1.06
C HIS A 279 -13.00 -11.97 -0.27
N VAL A 280 -11.84 -11.77 -0.87
CA VAL A 280 -10.53 -11.88 -0.21
C VAL A 280 -9.91 -10.50 -0.07
N ASP A 281 -9.29 -10.26 1.07
CA ASP A 281 -8.40 -9.13 1.32
C ASP A 281 -7.03 -9.71 1.67
N PHE A 282 -5.98 -9.27 0.94
CA PHE A 282 -4.70 -9.97 0.89
C PHE A 282 -3.52 -9.00 0.83
N CYS A 283 -2.71 -9.04 1.88
CA CYS A 283 -1.51 -8.23 2.01
C CYS A 283 -0.25 -9.07 1.84
N ALA A 284 0.67 -8.58 1.03
CA ALA A 284 2.01 -9.15 0.90
C ALA A 284 3.07 -8.05 0.99
N GLY A 285 4.34 -8.44 1.04
CA GLY A 285 5.43 -7.48 1.01
C GLY A 285 6.79 -8.15 0.84
N MET A 286 7.70 -7.42 0.26
CA MET A 286 9.10 -7.83 0.10
C MET A 286 9.97 -6.59 -0.12
N LEU A 287 11.24 -6.63 0.28
CA LEU A 287 12.20 -5.52 0.09
C LEU A 287 11.77 -4.20 0.77
N GLY A 288 10.97 -4.28 1.83
CA GLY A 288 10.37 -3.11 2.48
C GLY A 288 9.11 -2.59 1.81
N LEU A 289 8.81 -2.97 0.56
CA LEU A 289 7.59 -2.57 -0.15
C LEU A 289 6.42 -3.48 0.22
N LYS A 290 5.22 -2.92 0.33
CA LYS A 290 3.97 -3.58 0.69
C LYS A 290 2.98 -3.52 -0.46
N THR A 291 2.14 -4.55 -0.58
CA THR A 291 1.01 -4.59 -1.53
C THR A 291 -0.29 -4.82 -0.78
N ASP A 292 -1.39 -4.37 -1.36
CA ASP A 292 -2.74 -4.58 -0.88
C ASP A 292 -3.68 -4.94 -2.03
N THR A 293 -4.51 -5.97 -1.84
CA THR A 293 -5.31 -6.48 -2.95
C THR A 293 -6.58 -7.14 -2.45
N GLN A 294 -7.72 -6.64 -2.92
CA GLN A 294 -9.00 -7.29 -2.72
C GLN A 294 -9.54 -7.81 -4.05
N GLN A 295 -9.98 -9.06 -4.06
CA GLN A 295 -10.57 -9.70 -5.24
C GLN A 295 -11.83 -10.52 -4.87
N LEU A 296 -12.64 -10.78 -5.89
CA LEU A 296 -13.93 -11.45 -5.76
C LEU A 296 -13.95 -12.77 -6.55
N ALA A 297 -14.58 -13.79 -5.98
CA ALA A 297 -14.85 -15.06 -6.62
C ALA A 297 -16.30 -15.50 -6.38
N TYR A 298 -16.87 -16.23 -7.33
CA TYR A 298 -18.19 -16.82 -7.21
C TYR A 298 -18.09 -18.36 -7.20
N VAL A 299 -18.76 -18.99 -6.23
CA VAL A 299 -18.83 -20.44 -6.12
C VAL A 299 -20.01 -20.92 -6.96
N LEU A 300 -19.75 -21.60 -8.07
CA LEU A 300 -20.76 -22.10 -8.99
C LEU A 300 -21.72 -23.06 -8.27
N LYS A 301 -23.03 -22.93 -8.55
CA LYS A 301 -24.01 -23.94 -8.17
C LYS A 301 -23.94 -25.12 -9.13
N PRO A 302 -24.44 -26.30 -8.73
CA PRO A 302 -24.54 -27.44 -9.66
C PRO A 302 -25.27 -27.06 -10.96
N GLY A 303 -24.60 -27.30 -12.11
CA GLY A 303 -25.12 -26.98 -13.43
C GLY A 303 -24.85 -25.56 -13.95
N GLU A 304 -24.32 -24.66 -13.12
CA GLU A 304 -23.88 -23.33 -13.57
C GLU A 304 -22.49 -23.43 -14.23
N THR A 305 -22.31 -22.66 -15.30
CA THR A 305 -21.01 -22.54 -16.02
C THR A 305 -20.43 -21.14 -15.93
N ASP A 306 -21.18 -20.18 -15.36
CA ASP A 306 -20.78 -18.76 -15.19
C ASP A 306 -21.52 -18.17 -14.00
N ALA A 307 -21.04 -17.02 -13.52
CA ALA A 307 -21.69 -16.27 -12.46
C ALA A 307 -23.00 -15.61 -12.96
N PRO A 308 -23.99 -15.42 -12.07
CA PRO A 308 -25.24 -14.71 -12.37
C PRO A 308 -24.99 -13.33 -12.98
N ALA A 309 -25.86 -12.91 -13.89
CA ALA A 309 -25.73 -11.65 -14.61
C ALA A 309 -25.66 -10.44 -13.66
N GLY A 310 -26.47 -10.43 -12.60
CA GLY A 310 -26.47 -9.37 -11.59
C GLY A 310 -25.14 -9.26 -10.83
N LEU A 311 -24.49 -10.38 -10.51
CA LEU A 311 -23.15 -10.36 -9.87
C LEU A 311 -22.07 -9.84 -10.83
N LYS A 312 -22.12 -10.22 -12.10
CA LYS A 312 -21.21 -9.66 -13.13
C LYS A 312 -21.42 -8.16 -13.34
N ALA A 313 -22.69 -7.71 -13.31
CA ALA A 313 -23.01 -6.28 -13.38
C ALA A 313 -22.50 -5.49 -12.17
N GLY A 314 -22.59 -6.07 -10.97
CA GLY A 314 -22.01 -5.48 -9.75
C GLY A 314 -20.49 -5.35 -9.82
N MET A 315 -19.80 -6.38 -10.30
CA MET A 315 -18.35 -6.32 -10.57
C MET A 315 -17.99 -5.21 -11.56
N ALA A 316 -18.74 -5.12 -12.67
CA ALA A 316 -18.56 -4.05 -13.66
C ALA A 316 -18.84 -2.64 -13.08
N ALA A 317 -19.80 -2.53 -12.13
CA ALA A 317 -20.06 -1.27 -11.44
C ALA A 317 -18.87 -0.87 -10.56
N ALA A 318 -18.23 -1.80 -9.84
CA ALA A 318 -17.03 -1.54 -9.07
C ALA A 318 -15.85 -1.11 -9.94
N ASN A 319 -15.63 -1.74 -11.10
CA ASN A 319 -14.63 -1.30 -12.08
C ASN A 319 -14.89 0.12 -12.60
N LYS A 320 -16.15 0.53 -12.83
CA LYS A 320 -16.47 1.91 -13.19
C LYS A 320 -16.12 2.90 -12.08
N VAL A 321 -16.27 2.51 -10.82
CA VAL A 321 -15.81 3.35 -9.69
C VAL A 321 -14.30 3.48 -9.70
N GLN A 322 -13.55 2.40 -9.96
CA GLN A 322 -12.08 2.46 -10.14
C GLN A 322 -11.70 3.42 -11.27
N ASP A 323 -12.38 3.33 -12.43
CA ASP A 323 -12.12 4.22 -13.58
C ASP A 323 -12.36 5.68 -13.23
N ALA A 324 -13.48 6.00 -12.55
CA ALA A 324 -13.79 7.35 -12.10
C ALA A 324 -12.74 7.87 -11.09
N LEU A 325 -12.27 7.01 -10.20
CA LEU A 325 -11.28 7.37 -9.21
C LEU A 325 -9.93 7.68 -9.85
N VAL A 326 -9.39 6.78 -10.67
CA VAL A 326 -8.08 7.00 -11.30
C VAL A 326 -8.09 8.16 -12.28
N ALA A 327 -9.22 8.44 -12.95
CA ALA A 327 -9.39 9.62 -13.79
C ALA A 327 -9.43 10.94 -13.01
N SER A 328 -9.65 10.89 -11.69
CA SER A 328 -9.71 12.08 -10.82
C SER A 328 -8.34 12.45 -10.24
N PHE A 329 -7.31 11.61 -10.42
CA PHE A 329 -5.97 11.94 -9.93
C PHE A 329 -5.37 13.12 -10.68
N LYS A 330 -4.82 14.06 -9.91
CA LYS A 330 -4.07 15.20 -10.42
C LYS A 330 -3.10 15.68 -9.36
N THR A 331 -1.86 15.91 -9.74
CA THR A 331 -0.85 16.51 -8.85
C THR A 331 -1.34 17.83 -8.27
N GLY A 332 -1.19 18.00 -6.96
CA GLY A 332 -1.56 19.20 -6.22
C GLY A 332 -2.99 19.21 -5.67
N LEU A 333 -3.90 18.35 -6.14
CA LEU A 333 -5.21 18.19 -5.50
C LEU A 333 -5.04 17.50 -4.14
N THR A 334 -5.92 17.79 -3.21
CA THR A 334 -6.02 17.09 -1.93
C THR A 334 -6.74 15.74 -2.10
N GLY A 335 -6.57 14.82 -1.15
CA GLY A 335 -7.33 13.57 -1.11
C GLY A 335 -8.85 13.82 -1.12
N ASN A 336 -9.30 14.86 -0.40
CA ASN A 336 -10.71 15.27 -0.37
C ASN A 336 -11.22 15.72 -1.75
N GLU A 337 -10.43 16.51 -2.48
CA GLU A 337 -10.80 16.97 -3.83
C GLU A 337 -10.89 15.81 -4.81
N VAL A 338 -9.96 14.85 -4.74
CA VAL A 338 -9.99 13.62 -5.54
C VAL A 338 -11.22 12.77 -5.19
N LEU A 339 -11.53 12.57 -3.90
CA LEU A 339 -12.73 11.85 -3.45
C LEU A 339 -13.99 12.44 -4.05
N MET A 340 -14.18 13.76 -3.90
CA MET A 340 -15.41 14.42 -4.35
C MET A 340 -15.55 14.39 -5.87
N ALA A 341 -14.46 14.54 -6.62
CA ALA A 341 -14.44 14.43 -8.07
C ALA A 341 -14.79 13.01 -8.54
N ALA A 342 -14.16 12.01 -7.94
CA ALA A 342 -14.37 10.59 -8.25
C ALA A 342 -15.82 10.15 -7.96
N ARG A 343 -16.33 10.49 -6.77
CA ARG A 343 -17.72 10.18 -6.41
C ARG A 343 -18.72 10.81 -7.37
N LYS A 344 -18.52 12.09 -7.74
CA LYS A 344 -19.38 12.77 -8.71
C LYS A 344 -19.41 12.04 -10.06
N GLN A 345 -18.25 11.63 -10.57
CA GLN A 345 -18.14 10.90 -11.84
C GLN A 345 -18.78 9.50 -11.74
N ALA A 346 -18.49 8.75 -10.68
CA ALA A 346 -19.02 7.40 -10.47
C ALA A 346 -20.55 7.41 -10.35
N ILE A 347 -21.14 8.36 -9.60
CA ILE A 347 -22.59 8.53 -9.47
C ILE A 347 -23.21 8.89 -10.82
N ALA A 348 -22.60 9.80 -11.59
CA ALA A 348 -23.06 10.16 -12.93
C ALA A 348 -23.00 8.97 -13.91
N ALA A 349 -22.09 8.03 -13.71
CA ALA A 349 -22.00 6.77 -14.44
C ALA A 349 -22.99 5.68 -13.97
N GLY A 350 -23.93 6.03 -13.07
CA GLY A 350 -24.99 5.15 -12.57
C GLY A 350 -24.52 4.14 -11.51
N THR A 351 -23.43 4.40 -10.81
CA THR A 351 -22.95 3.54 -9.71
C THR A 351 -23.28 4.13 -8.34
N ASN A 352 -23.25 3.29 -7.30
CA ASN A 352 -23.35 3.70 -5.89
C ASN A 352 -21.98 3.45 -5.23
N PRO A 353 -21.05 4.45 -5.24
CA PRO A 353 -19.66 4.25 -4.84
C PRO A 353 -19.44 4.44 -3.34
N ILE A 354 -18.55 3.60 -2.78
CA ILE A 354 -17.90 3.80 -1.48
C ILE A 354 -16.40 3.79 -1.74
N ILE A 355 -15.70 4.93 -1.55
CA ILE A 355 -14.28 5.09 -1.84
C ILE A 355 -13.52 5.28 -0.53
N TYR A 356 -12.46 4.50 -0.31
CA TYR A 356 -11.63 4.54 0.90
C TYR A 356 -10.18 4.19 0.59
N THR A 357 -9.69 4.75 -0.51
CA THR A 357 -8.36 4.60 -1.09
C THR A 357 -7.29 5.26 -0.22
N HIS A 358 -6.14 4.63 -0.11
CA HIS A 358 -5.00 5.12 0.66
C HIS A 358 -3.69 4.98 -0.12
N SER A 359 -2.66 5.71 0.33
CA SER A 359 -1.30 5.53 -0.18
C SER A 359 -0.74 4.19 0.28
N ILE A 360 0.14 3.59 -0.54
CA ILE A 360 0.84 2.35 -0.22
C ILE A 360 2.31 2.43 -0.63
N GLY A 361 3.14 1.61 -0.04
CA GLY A 361 4.56 1.55 -0.38
C GLY A 361 5.40 0.93 0.71
N LEU A 362 6.15 1.73 1.49
CA LEU A 362 6.94 1.22 2.61
C LEU A 362 6.08 0.78 3.79
N ASN A 363 4.86 1.29 3.86
CA ASN A 363 3.83 0.89 4.81
C ASN A 363 2.59 0.49 4.01
N GLY A 364 1.79 -0.42 4.51
CA GLY A 364 0.54 -0.86 3.90
C GLY A 364 -0.47 0.29 3.87
N HIS A 365 -1.00 0.71 5.01
CA HIS A 365 -1.64 2.02 5.13
C HIS A 365 -0.53 3.08 5.13
N GLY A 366 -0.17 3.56 3.94
CA GLY A 366 1.06 4.27 3.71
C GLY A 366 1.02 5.75 4.08
N ALA A 367 2.18 6.38 3.91
CA ALA A 367 2.31 7.83 3.98
C ALA A 367 1.61 8.46 2.77
N GLY A 368 0.85 9.52 3.00
CA GLY A 368 0.14 10.26 1.95
C GLY A 368 -1.32 10.55 2.30
N PRO A 369 -2.11 11.07 1.35
CA PRO A 369 -3.49 11.44 1.58
C PRO A 369 -4.41 10.24 1.78
N TRP A 370 -5.44 10.46 2.59
CA TRP A 370 -6.63 9.61 2.56
C TRP A 370 -7.62 10.14 1.53
N ILE A 371 -8.16 9.24 0.72
CA ILE A 371 -9.18 9.53 -0.30
C ILE A 371 -10.48 8.83 0.14
N GLY A 372 -11.17 9.44 1.10
CA GLY A 372 -12.33 8.86 1.78
C GLY A 372 -11.97 7.88 2.90
N SER A 373 -13.00 7.41 3.57
CA SER A 373 -12.94 6.26 4.48
C SER A 373 -14.22 5.42 4.32
N TRP A 374 -14.18 4.16 4.70
CA TRP A 374 -15.34 3.29 4.50
C TRP A 374 -16.57 3.74 5.31
N GLU A 375 -16.36 4.43 6.45
CA GLU A 375 -17.43 4.99 7.28
C GLU A 375 -17.87 6.39 6.86
N ASN A 376 -16.98 7.16 6.19
CA ASN A 376 -17.23 8.57 5.87
C ASN A 376 -16.86 8.89 4.42
N GLN A 377 -17.86 9.21 3.64
CA GLN A 377 -17.73 9.58 2.22
C GLN A 377 -17.75 11.11 2.00
N ASN A 378 -17.54 11.89 3.05
CA ASN A 378 -17.37 13.34 3.02
C ASN A 378 -15.89 13.72 3.24
N PRO A 379 -15.50 14.97 3.00
CA PRO A 379 -14.15 15.47 3.31
C PRO A 379 -13.69 15.16 4.73
N ILE A 380 -12.46 14.74 4.88
CA ILE A 380 -11.80 14.37 6.14
C ILE A 380 -10.74 15.43 6.44
N ALA A 381 -10.81 16.07 7.61
CA ALA A 381 -9.82 17.02 8.05
C ALA A 381 -8.43 16.37 8.27
N GLY A 382 -7.38 17.12 8.11
CA GLY A 382 -6.00 16.66 8.26
C GLY A 382 -5.58 15.71 7.14
N ARG A 383 -5.76 14.40 7.32
CA ARG A 383 -5.28 13.38 6.36
C ARG A 383 -5.88 13.52 4.96
N GLY A 384 -7.13 13.92 4.84
CA GLY A 384 -7.78 14.14 3.54
C GLY A 384 -7.35 15.45 2.87
N GLU A 385 -6.73 16.38 3.60
CA GLU A 385 -6.24 17.66 3.09
C GLU A 385 -4.82 17.57 2.53
N TYR A 386 -4.11 16.48 2.78
CA TYR A 386 -2.79 16.25 2.20
C TYR A 386 -2.90 16.10 0.68
N ARG A 387 -1.88 16.57 -0.04
CA ARG A 387 -1.92 16.67 -1.50
C ARG A 387 -1.42 15.42 -2.19
N ILE A 388 -1.89 15.21 -3.41
CA ILE A 388 -1.35 14.22 -4.34
C ILE A 388 -0.02 14.75 -4.90
N TYR A 389 1.03 13.96 -4.73
CA TYR A 389 2.36 14.25 -5.28
C TYR A 389 2.72 13.27 -6.41
N PRO A 390 3.66 13.64 -7.31
CA PRO A 390 4.16 12.70 -8.30
C PRO A 390 4.98 11.57 -7.66
N ASP A 391 5.13 10.49 -8.39
CA ASP A 391 5.90 9.31 -8.01
C ASP A 391 5.36 8.62 -6.74
N THR A 392 4.03 8.51 -6.62
CA THR A 392 3.37 7.89 -5.47
C THR A 392 2.54 6.67 -5.87
N ALA A 393 2.49 5.68 -4.98
CA ALA A 393 1.65 4.50 -5.16
C ALA A 393 0.44 4.55 -4.23
N TYR A 394 -0.68 4.02 -4.71
CA TYR A 394 -1.95 3.98 -3.99
C TYR A 394 -2.56 2.59 -4.08
N SER A 395 -3.08 2.10 -2.99
CA SER A 395 -4.06 1.03 -3.03
C SER A 395 -5.41 1.62 -3.41
N ILE A 396 -5.89 1.29 -4.60
CA ILE A 396 -7.16 1.79 -5.15
C ILE A 396 -8.27 0.93 -4.56
N GLU A 397 -8.60 1.26 -3.32
CA GLU A 397 -9.57 0.55 -2.49
C GLU A 397 -10.93 1.25 -2.51
N LEU A 398 -11.98 0.47 -2.83
CA LEU A 398 -13.33 0.98 -2.96
C LEU A 398 -14.35 -0.16 -3.03
N ALA A 399 -15.64 0.20 -3.02
CA ALA A 399 -16.71 -0.72 -3.35
C ALA A 399 -17.78 -0.04 -4.21
N ALA A 400 -18.52 -0.84 -4.96
CA ALA A 400 -19.82 -0.46 -5.47
C ALA A 400 -20.93 -1.23 -4.75
N LEU A 401 -22.03 -0.56 -4.42
CA LEU A 401 -23.25 -1.22 -4.00
C LEU A 401 -24.13 -1.43 -5.22
N HIS A 402 -24.59 -2.66 -5.48
CA HIS A 402 -25.37 -3.02 -6.65
C HIS A 402 -26.52 -3.97 -6.28
N LYS A 403 -27.71 -3.71 -6.81
CA LYS A 403 -28.86 -4.59 -6.61
C LYS A 403 -28.76 -5.80 -7.52
N VAL A 404 -28.80 -7.02 -6.94
CA VAL A 404 -28.69 -8.28 -7.66
C VAL A 404 -30.07 -8.92 -7.79
N PRO A 405 -30.68 -8.91 -9.00
CA PRO A 405 -32.02 -9.46 -9.21
C PRO A 405 -32.15 -10.94 -8.80
N GLU A 406 -31.14 -11.75 -9.09
CA GLU A 406 -31.09 -13.18 -8.77
C GLU A 406 -31.03 -13.45 -7.27
N TRP A 407 -30.72 -12.42 -6.46
CA TRP A 407 -30.74 -12.45 -5.01
C TRP A 407 -31.96 -11.69 -4.44
N GLY A 408 -33.09 -11.69 -5.18
CA GLY A 408 -34.31 -11.01 -4.77
C GLY A 408 -34.19 -9.47 -4.74
N GLY A 409 -33.26 -8.91 -5.50
CA GLY A 409 -33.00 -7.47 -5.52
C GLY A 409 -32.21 -6.97 -4.31
N ALA A 410 -31.58 -7.85 -3.54
CA ALA A 410 -30.71 -7.47 -2.44
C ALA A 410 -29.57 -6.56 -2.94
N GLU A 411 -29.23 -5.55 -2.15
CA GLU A 411 -28.06 -4.72 -2.37
C GLU A 411 -26.81 -5.45 -1.92
N VAL A 412 -25.91 -5.75 -2.84
CA VAL A 412 -24.68 -6.49 -2.65
C VAL A 412 -23.50 -5.53 -2.78
N ARG A 413 -22.51 -5.69 -1.90
CA ARG A 413 -21.26 -4.93 -1.93
C ARG A 413 -20.23 -5.62 -2.80
N PHE A 414 -19.60 -4.90 -3.72
CA PHE A 414 -18.52 -5.36 -4.59
C PHE A 414 -17.24 -4.60 -4.26
N PRO A 415 -16.51 -5.02 -3.20
CA PRO A 415 -15.22 -4.41 -2.86
C PRO A 415 -14.13 -4.88 -3.83
N LEU A 416 -13.28 -3.95 -4.23
CA LEU A 416 -12.10 -4.20 -5.04
C LEU A 416 -10.95 -3.34 -4.55
N GLU A 417 -9.75 -3.91 -4.62
CA GLU A 417 -8.52 -3.22 -4.29
C GLU A 417 -7.37 -3.71 -5.13
N VAL A 418 -6.55 -2.79 -5.58
CA VAL A 418 -5.30 -3.11 -6.28
C VAL A 418 -4.39 -1.90 -6.35
N ASP A 419 -3.09 -2.15 -6.30
CA ASP A 419 -2.09 -1.09 -6.30
C ASP A 419 -1.90 -0.45 -7.68
N GLY A 420 -1.85 0.86 -7.67
CA GLY A 420 -1.55 1.69 -8.83
C GLY A 420 -0.49 2.75 -8.53
N TYR A 421 0.06 3.32 -9.57
CA TYR A 421 1.13 4.29 -9.51
C TYR A 421 0.77 5.57 -10.27
N TRP A 422 0.91 6.71 -9.60
CA TRP A 422 0.78 8.05 -10.15
C TRP A 422 2.15 8.66 -10.40
N ASN A 423 2.52 8.89 -11.66
CA ASN A 423 3.81 9.47 -12.01
C ASN A 423 3.84 11.02 -12.06
N GLY A 424 2.70 11.65 -11.69
CA GLY A 424 2.52 13.10 -11.77
C GLY A 424 1.69 13.58 -12.96
N SER A 425 1.52 12.76 -13.99
CA SER A 425 0.76 13.08 -15.20
C SER A 425 -0.19 11.98 -15.65
N SER A 426 0.11 10.73 -15.34
CA SER A 426 -0.69 9.57 -15.69
C SER A 426 -0.73 8.54 -14.58
N PHE A 427 -1.83 7.81 -14.49
CA PHE A 427 -2.01 6.68 -13.60
C PHE A 427 -1.83 5.36 -14.35
N ARG A 428 -1.15 4.38 -13.71
CA ARG A 428 -1.07 3.01 -14.22
C ARG A 428 -1.25 2.00 -13.09
N TRP A 429 -1.90 0.88 -13.38
CA TRP A 429 -1.91 -0.28 -12.49
C TRP A 429 -0.50 -0.88 -12.43
N ILE A 430 -0.06 -1.32 -11.24
CA ILE A 430 1.30 -1.88 -11.09
C ILE A 430 1.37 -3.25 -11.78
N ASP A 431 0.36 -4.10 -11.61
CA ASP A 431 0.29 -5.42 -12.27
C ASP A 431 -1.12 -5.79 -12.77
N GLY A 432 -1.87 -4.81 -13.27
CA GLY A 432 -3.25 -5.01 -13.73
C GLY A 432 -4.28 -4.96 -12.60
N ARG A 433 -5.55 -5.24 -12.92
CA ARG A 433 -6.67 -5.29 -11.96
C ARG A 433 -7.65 -6.40 -12.32
N GLN A 434 -8.46 -6.82 -11.36
CA GLN A 434 -9.55 -7.73 -11.61
C GLN A 434 -10.71 -7.05 -12.35
N THR A 435 -11.17 -7.66 -13.46
CA THR A 435 -12.31 -7.17 -14.26
C THR A 435 -13.43 -8.20 -14.40
N GLN A 436 -13.21 -9.42 -13.96
CA GLN A 436 -14.18 -10.51 -13.98
C GLN A 436 -14.13 -11.28 -12.67
N LEU A 437 -15.26 -11.84 -12.26
CA LEU A 437 -15.31 -12.74 -11.10
C LEU A 437 -14.51 -14.01 -11.40
N MET A 438 -13.69 -14.44 -10.47
CA MET A 438 -13.15 -15.80 -10.49
C MET A 438 -14.28 -16.79 -10.24
N LEU A 439 -14.22 -17.96 -10.87
CA LEU A 439 -15.23 -19.01 -10.73
C LEU A 439 -14.64 -20.20 -9.97
N ILE A 440 -15.43 -20.81 -9.10
CA ILE A 440 -15.05 -21.98 -8.31
C ILE A 440 -16.14 -23.08 -8.48
N PRO A 441 -15.83 -24.24 -9.08
CA PRO A 441 -14.55 -24.58 -9.73
C PRO A 441 -14.33 -23.75 -10.99
N ARG A 442 -13.07 -23.61 -11.38
CA ARG A 442 -12.72 -23.02 -12.68
C ARG A 442 -13.32 -23.90 -13.79
N GLY A 443 -13.88 -23.26 -14.82
CA GLY A 443 -14.39 -23.99 -15.98
C GLY A 443 -13.30 -24.85 -16.65
N PRO A 444 -13.68 -25.84 -17.48
CA PRO A 444 -12.71 -26.62 -18.24
C PRO A 444 -11.85 -25.68 -19.09
N ARG A 445 -10.54 -25.94 -19.06
CA ARG A 445 -9.52 -25.18 -19.82
C ARG A 445 -9.61 -25.48 -21.31
#